data_5dd57d703eeaf815f862015beacf9ea2
#
_entry.id   5dd57d703eeaf815f862015beacf9ea2
#
_cell.length_a   1.000
_cell.length_b   1.000
_cell.length_c   1.000
_cell.angle_alpha   90.00
_cell.angle_beta   90.00
_cell.angle_gamma   90.00
#
_symmetry.space_group_name_H-M   'P 1'
#
loop_
_entity.id
_entity.type
_entity.pdbx_description
1 polymer ?
#
loop_
_entity_poly.entity_id
_entity_poly.type
_entity_poly.pdbx_seq_one_letter_code
_entity_poly.pdbx_strand_id
1 'polypeptide(L)'
;MADVTIYLSTGCPFCEKAKLFLEEKGIAYEEVSAPLKSRAWQEMRERTGSSSLPQILVGDTPVGGYSDLVHLEATGALGHMLGLTEEGTGSPLYDVIIIGGGPAGLSAAVYAARKVLKTLVITKDVGGQVTWTYDVDNYLGFSQIETADLISKFEEHVEKYGVEKLVGVEVKALELAGRVKKVMAGDGKTYLAKTIVLAMGKRPRPLNVPGEKELIGMGVTYCSTCDAPLFADLDVAVAGGGNSALEAVMDLMKVARKVYMVSLTPLTGDQILQDKVTGSPKVEVFTEHEILQIVGESRVEAIEIKPLATGDARRLDVSGIIVEIGLLPNSELALDIVDTNAVGEIVIDARCRTGVAGVFACGDVTNVPFKQVIVAAGEGAKAALSAYDYIINQR
;
A
#
# COMPACT_ATOMS: atom_id res chain seq x y z
N MET A 1 -18.66 22.24 15.89
CA MET A 1 -18.91 20.93 16.50
C MET A 1 -20.25 21.05 17.23
N ALA A 2 -21.15 20.08 17.01
CA ALA A 2 -22.41 20.07 17.72
C ALA A 2 -22.16 19.76 19.20
N ASP A 3 -22.92 20.44 20.11
CA ASP A 3 -22.80 20.25 21.55
C ASP A 3 -23.34 18.87 21.93
N VAL A 4 -22.55 18.07 22.65
CA VAL A 4 -22.96 16.75 23.14
C VAL A 4 -23.35 16.88 24.62
N THR A 5 -24.55 16.42 24.96
CA THR A 5 -25.03 16.36 26.33
C THR A 5 -25.25 14.91 26.75
N ILE A 6 -24.71 14.51 27.90
CA ILE A 6 -24.94 13.19 28.49
C ILE A 6 -25.70 13.32 29.82
N TYR A 7 -26.88 12.71 29.90
CA TYR A 7 -27.64 12.55 31.13
C TYR A 7 -27.20 11.25 31.82
N LEU A 8 -26.81 11.34 33.08
CA LEU A 8 -26.24 10.23 33.83
C LEU A 8 -26.66 10.22 35.30
N SER A 9 -26.41 9.13 35.99
CA SER A 9 -26.61 9.00 37.45
C SER A 9 -25.44 8.31 38.11
N THR A 10 -25.14 8.65 39.34
CA THR A 10 -24.08 8.05 40.15
C THR A 10 -24.28 6.52 40.27
N GLY A 11 -23.21 5.74 40.08
CA GLY A 11 -23.24 4.28 40.21
C GLY A 11 -23.84 3.54 39.02
N CYS A 12 -24.03 4.21 37.87
CA CYS A 12 -24.54 3.60 36.64
C CYS A 12 -23.37 3.09 35.78
N PRO A 13 -23.19 1.77 35.63
CA PRO A 13 -22.05 1.20 34.89
C PRO A 13 -22.05 1.57 33.39
N PHE A 14 -23.23 1.70 32.77
CA PHE A 14 -23.36 2.10 31.38
C PHE A 14 -23.07 3.59 31.16
N CYS A 15 -23.29 4.41 32.18
CA CYS A 15 -22.95 5.82 32.18
C CYS A 15 -21.42 5.99 32.14
N GLU A 16 -20.69 5.24 32.96
CA GLU A 16 -19.22 5.27 32.95
C GLU A 16 -18.66 4.78 31.62
N LYS A 17 -19.25 3.71 31.03
CA LYS A 17 -18.85 3.22 29.71
C LYS A 17 -19.08 4.28 28.62
N ALA A 18 -20.21 5.01 28.68
CA ALA A 18 -20.51 6.05 27.71
C ALA A 18 -19.54 7.24 27.84
N LYS A 19 -19.16 7.62 29.04
CA LYS A 19 -18.16 8.66 29.30
C LYS A 19 -16.80 8.25 28.74
N LEU A 20 -16.31 7.08 29.12
CA LEU A 20 -15.04 6.55 28.63
C LEU A 20 -15.03 6.50 27.09
N PHE A 21 -16.13 6.08 26.48
CA PHE A 21 -16.25 6.03 25.02
C PHE A 21 -16.13 7.43 24.39
N LEU A 22 -16.84 8.43 24.92
CA LEU A 22 -16.77 9.82 24.42
C LEU A 22 -15.38 10.41 24.64
N GLU A 23 -14.77 10.14 25.79
CA GLU A 23 -13.40 10.53 26.11
C GLU A 23 -12.40 9.85 25.16
N GLU A 24 -12.54 8.54 24.95
CA GLU A 24 -11.71 7.77 24.01
C GLU A 24 -11.78 8.29 22.58
N LYS A 25 -12.90 8.86 22.18
CA LYS A 25 -13.10 9.48 20.88
C LYS A 25 -12.74 10.96 20.83
N GLY A 26 -12.32 11.55 21.95
CA GLY A 26 -11.99 12.97 22.03
C GLY A 26 -13.20 13.87 21.80
N ILE A 27 -14.42 13.38 22.07
CA ILE A 27 -15.68 14.12 21.94
C ILE A 27 -15.94 14.86 23.24
N ALA A 28 -15.89 16.19 23.17
CA ALA A 28 -16.26 17.02 24.31
C ALA A 28 -17.76 16.92 24.58
N TYR A 29 -18.15 16.82 25.84
CA TYR A 29 -19.54 16.68 26.23
C TYR A 29 -19.83 17.43 27.55
N GLU A 30 -21.09 17.79 27.75
CA GLU A 30 -21.62 18.33 29.00
C GLU A 30 -22.30 17.22 29.80
N GLU A 31 -21.95 17.10 31.09
CA GLU A 31 -22.57 16.14 32.01
C GLU A 31 -23.77 16.75 32.73
N VAL A 32 -24.92 16.09 32.62
CA VAL A 32 -26.13 16.46 33.38
C VAL A 32 -26.49 15.33 34.35
N SER A 33 -26.35 15.60 35.63
CA SER A 33 -26.76 14.64 36.65
C SER A 33 -28.29 14.53 36.71
N ALA A 34 -28.82 13.34 36.39
CA ALA A 34 -30.25 13.05 36.28
C ALA A 34 -30.67 11.87 37.17
N PRO A 35 -30.59 11.98 38.50
CA PRO A 35 -31.09 10.95 39.40
C PRO A 35 -32.59 10.70 39.15
N LEU A 36 -33.02 9.45 39.35
CA LEU A 36 -34.40 9.02 39.13
C LEU A 36 -35.41 9.96 39.78
N LYS A 37 -36.42 10.40 39.03
CA LYS A 37 -37.48 11.35 39.44
C LYS A 37 -37.01 12.79 39.74
N SER A 38 -35.75 13.15 39.46
CA SER A 38 -35.30 14.53 39.49
C SER A 38 -35.90 15.37 38.37
N ARG A 39 -35.79 16.69 38.45
CA ARG A 39 -36.20 17.60 37.37
C ARG A 39 -35.42 17.32 36.11
N ALA A 40 -34.09 17.11 36.18
CA ALA A 40 -33.25 16.78 35.06
C ALA A 40 -33.63 15.43 34.41
N TRP A 41 -34.05 14.43 35.19
CA TRP A 41 -34.54 13.17 34.67
C TRP A 41 -35.89 13.31 33.94
N GLN A 42 -36.78 14.19 34.38
CA GLN A 42 -38.04 14.51 33.71
C GLN A 42 -37.76 15.21 32.37
N GLU A 43 -36.89 16.22 32.36
CA GLU A 43 -36.43 16.92 31.16
C GLU A 43 -35.80 15.96 30.14
N MET A 44 -34.90 15.11 30.58
CA MET A 44 -34.31 14.06 29.72
C MET A 44 -35.40 13.21 29.07
N ARG A 45 -36.39 12.75 29.84
CA ARG A 45 -37.48 11.94 29.28
C ARG A 45 -38.31 12.68 28.23
N GLU A 46 -38.57 13.96 28.46
CA GLU A 46 -39.29 14.80 27.48
C GLU A 46 -38.50 14.96 26.18
N ARG A 47 -37.18 15.14 26.28
CA ARG A 47 -36.29 15.31 25.10
C ARG A 47 -35.99 14.01 24.37
N THR A 48 -35.88 12.88 25.09
CA THR A 48 -35.40 11.62 24.50
C THR A 48 -36.49 10.57 24.32
N GLY A 49 -37.63 10.71 25.00
CA GLY A 49 -38.68 9.68 25.05
C GLY A 49 -38.30 8.44 25.87
N SER A 50 -37.11 8.43 26.51
CA SER A 50 -36.58 7.27 27.23
C SER A 50 -36.51 7.53 28.72
N SER A 51 -36.67 6.49 29.53
CA SER A 51 -36.51 6.54 30.99
C SER A 51 -35.23 5.92 31.51
N SER A 52 -34.41 5.32 30.63
CA SER A 52 -33.12 4.67 30.96
C SER A 52 -31.96 5.67 30.92
N LEU A 53 -30.87 5.34 31.64
CA LEU A 53 -29.61 6.09 31.61
C LEU A 53 -28.45 5.18 31.19
N PRO A 54 -27.40 5.70 30.53
CA PRO A 54 -27.28 7.10 30.06
C PRO A 54 -28.25 7.43 28.96
N GLN A 55 -28.53 8.71 28.75
CA GLN A 55 -29.07 9.23 27.50
C GLN A 55 -28.15 10.31 26.97
N ILE A 56 -27.85 10.22 25.67
CA ILE A 56 -26.92 11.12 24.98
C ILE A 56 -27.72 11.90 23.92
N LEU A 57 -27.45 13.18 23.81
CA LEU A 57 -27.96 14.04 22.76
C LEU A 57 -26.79 14.70 22.02
N VAL A 58 -26.96 14.88 20.73
CA VAL A 58 -26.11 15.74 19.89
C VAL A 58 -26.93 16.92 19.42
N GLY A 59 -26.68 18.09 20.01
CA GLY A 59 -27.63 19.22 19.94
C GLY A 59 -28.97 18.83 20.55
N ASP A 60 -30.05 18.92 19.74
CA ASP A 60 -31.39 18.47 20.15
C ASP A 60 -31.78 17.06 19.69
N THR A 61 -30.86 16.37 19.01
CA THR A 61 -31.13 15.02 18.45
C THR A 61 -30.76 13.93 19.46
N PRO A 62 -31.73 13.10 19.92
CA PRO A 62 -31.44 11.99 20.81
C PRO A 62 -30.60 10.90 20.08
N VAL A 63 -29.49 10.53 20.67
CA VAL A 63 -28.64 9.39 20.28
C VAL A 63 -29.15 8.10 20.91
N GLY A 64 -29.60 8.18 22.16
CA GLY A 64 -29.99 7.03 22.97
C GLY A 64 -28.99 6.70 24.07
N GLY A 65 -28.89 5.41 24.43
CA GLY A 65 -27.98 4.88 25.45
C GLY A 65 -26.59 4.54 24.92
N TYR A 66 -25.78 3.89 25.78
CA TYR A 66 -24.43 3.44 25.42
C TYR A 66 -24.40 2.53 24.20
N SER A 67 -25.34 1.57 24.10
CA SER A 67 -25.40 0.64 22.97
C SER A 67 -25.71 1.35 21.65
N ASP A 68 -26.59 2.36 21.69
CA ASP A 68 -26.95 3.16 20.53
C ASP A 68 -25.78 4.03 20.08
N LEU A 69 -25.04 4.61 21.04
CA LEU A 69 -23.83 5.38 20.77
C LEU A 69 -22.76 4.54 20.05
N VAL A 70 -22.52 3.31 20.52
CA VAL A 70 -21.59 2.38 19.90
C VAL A 70 -22.05 1.97 18.49
N HIS A 71 -23.36 1.74 18.32
CA HIS A 71 -23.92 1.39 17.01
C HIS A 71 -23.80 2.56 16.01
N LEU A 72 -24.10 3.78 16.43
CA LEU A 72 -23.96 4.97 15.55
C LEU A 72 -22.50 5.23 15.17
N GLU A 73 -21.56 4.97 16.06
CA GLU A 73 -20.15 5.04 15.72
C GLU A 73 -19.74 3.96 14.70
N ALA A 74 -20.16 2.72 14.93
CA ALA A 74 -19.85 1.60 14.04
C ALA A 74 -20.41 1.83 12.60
N THR A 75 -21.53 2.53 12.49
CA THR A 75 -22.14 2.88 11.19
C THR A 75 -21.61 4.21 10.61
N GLY A 76 -20.78 4.97 11.35
CA GLY A 76 -20.32 6.30 10.96
C GLY A 76 -21.37 7.43 11.14
N ALA A 77 -22.57 7.08 11.57
CA ALA A 77 -23.66 8.06 11.74
C ALA A 77 -23.38 9.07 12.86
N LEU A 78 -22.62 8.66 13.91
CA LEU A 78 -22.21 9.57 14.98
C LEU A 78 -21.32 10.70 14.46
N GLY A 79 -20.40 10.41 13.55
CA GLY A 79 -19.54 11.42 12.90
C GLY A 79 -20.36 12.46 12.14
N HIS A 80 -21.43 12.04 11.44
CA HIS A 80 -22.37 12.92 10.77
C HIS A 80 -23.08 13.86 11.76
N MET A 81 -23.62 13.30 12.85
CA MET A 81 -24.34 14.07 13.86
C MET A 81 -23.46 15.12 14.55
N LEU A 82 -22.18 14.82 14.72
CA LEU A 82 -21.19 15.70 15.34
C LEU A 82 -20.62 16.77 14.38
N GLY A 83 -21.05 16.79 13.11
CA GLY A 83 -20.48 17.69 12.10
C GLY A 83 -18.99 17.42 11.82
N LEU A 84 -18.53 16.19 12.07
CA LEU A 84 -17.17 15.73 11.73
C LEU A 84 -17.07 15.29 10.26
N THR A 85 -18.19 15.32 9.54
CA THR A 85 -18.27 15.18 8.09
C THR A 85 -18.43 16.56 7.50
N GLU A 86 -17.66 16.91 6.47
CA GLU A 86 -17.91 18.17 5.73
C GLU A 86 -19.33 18.15 5.15
N GLU A 87 -20.11 19.21 5.42
CA GLU A 87 -21.41 19.43 4.80
C GLU A 87 -21.22 19.43 3.28
N GLY A 88 -21.76 18.42 2.60
CA GLY A 88 -21.80 18.33 1.14
C GLY A 88 -21.27 17.06 0.50
N THR A 89 -20.51 16.19 1.18
CA THR A 89 -19.96 15.00 0.51
C THR A 89 -20.71 13.69 0.80
N GLY A 90 -21.51 13.64 1.87
CA GLY A 90 -22.22 12.39 2.26
C GLY A 90 -21.29 11.19 2.55
N SER A 91 -19.98 11.41 2.55
CA SER A 91 -18.97 10.35 2.67
C SER A 91 -18.64 10.06 4.11
N PRO A 92 -18.57 8.77 4.53
CA PRO A 92 -18.20 8.40 5.88
C PRO A 92 -16.74 8.77 6.17
N LEU A 93 -16.47 9.21 7.40
CA LEU A 93 -15.10 9.44 7.87
C LEU A 93 -14.48 8.09 8.26
N TYR A 94 -13.38 7.72 7.59
CA TYR A 94 -12.56 6.56 7.92
C TYR A 94 -11.49 6.92 8.95
N ASP A 95 -11.08 5.95 9.77
CA ASP A 95 -9.90 6.11 10.62
C ASP A 95 -8.63 6.06 9.78
N VAL A 96 -8.61 5.16 8.79
CA VAL A 96 -7.51 5.01 7.84
C VAL A 96 -8.03 4.69 6.43
N ILE A 97 -7.50 5.39 5.43
CA ILE A 97 -7.61 4.99 4.04
C ILE A 97 -6.23 4.51 3.58
N ILE A 98 -6.19 3.31 2.98
CA ILE A 98 -5.00 2.68 2.44
C ILE A 98 -5.07 2.77 0.91
N ILE A 99 -4.04 3.32 0.28
CA ILE A 99 -3.97 3.48 -1.17
C ILE A 99 -2.99 2.46 -1.72
N GLY A 100 -3.52 1.45 -2.43
CA GLY A 100 -2.77 0.34 -2.99
C GLY A 100 -3.14 -1.02 -2.39
N GLY A 101 -3.35 -2.02 -3.26
CA GLY A 101 -3.78 -3.39 -2.94
C GLY A 101 -2.66 -4.44 -3.06
N GLY A 102 -1.39 -4.02 -3.03
CA GLY A 102 -0.25 -4.93 -2.95
C GLY A 102 -0.03 -5.47 -1.54
N PRO A 103 1.00 -6.30 -1.32
CA PRO A 103 1.29 -6.93 -0.02
C PRO A 103 1.39 -5.93 1.14
N ALA A 104 1.96 -4.74 0.92
CA ALA A 104 2.04 -3.68 1.91
C ALA A 104 0.65 -3.17 2.33
N GLY A 105 -0.19 -2.84 1.33
CA GLY A 105 -1.55 -2.32 1.59
C GLY A 105 -2.46 -3.36 2.24
N LEU A 106 -2.44 -4.61 1.77
CA LEU A 106 -3.24 -5.70 2.34
C LEU A 106 -2.80 -6.03 3.78
N SER A 107 -1.49 -6.05 4.04
CA SER A 107 -0.99 -6.22 5.41
C SER A 107 -1.41 -5.05 6.31
N ALA A 108 -1.30 -3.80 5.82
CA ALA A 108 -1.78 -2.64 6.56
C ALA A 108 -3.29 -2.75 6.89
N ALA A 109 -4.10 -3.22 5.94
CA ALA A 109 -5.54 -3.42 6.13
C ALA A 109 -5.85 -4.42 7.24
N VAL A 110 -5.18 -5.58 7.25
CA VAL A 110 -5.32 -6.59 8.32
C VAL A 110 -4.97 -5.99 9.68
N TYR A 111 -3.84 -5.30 9.79
CA TYR A 111 -3.41 -4.74 11.07
C TYR A 111 -4.29 -3.58 11.56
N ALA A 112 -4.76 -2.73 10.66
CA ALA A 112 -5.72 -1.67 10.97
C ALA A 112 -7.06 -2.24 11.47
N ALA A 113 -7.61 -3.21 10.76
CA ALA A 113 -8.86 -3.87 11.15
C ALA A 113 -8.75 -4.61 12.49
N ARG A 114 -7.63 -5.26 12.77
CA ARG A 114 -7.35 -5.89 14.08
C ARG A 114 -7.27 -4.88 15.23
N LYS A 115 -6.99 -3.61 14.94
CA LYS A 115 -7.07 -2.48 15.88
C LYS A 115 -8.44 -1.83 15.90
N VAL A 116 -9.43 -2.43 15.23
CA VAL A 116 -10.81 -1.95 15.14
C VAL A 116 -10.89 -0.55 14.52
N LEU A 117 -9.95 -0.22 13.64
CA LEU A 117 -10.00 1.02 12.86
C LEU A 117 -10.98 0.84 11.70
N LYS A 118 -11.84 1.85 11.47
CA LYS A 118 -12.67 1.91 10.28
C LYS A 118 -11.77 2.14 9.06
N THR A 119 -11.60 1.09 8.27
CA THR A 119 -10.58 1.00 7.23
C THR A 119 -11.21 0.90 5.85
N LEU A 120 -10.68 1.68 4.89
CA LEU A 120 -10.97 1.57 3.46
C LEU A 120 -9.68 1.32 2.70
N VAL A 121 -9.68 0.33 1.80
CA VAL A 121 -8.61 0.13 0.80
C VAL A 121 -9.10 0.61 -0.55
N ILE A 122 -8.34 1.51 -1.20
CA ILE A 122 -8.60 1.95 -2.57
C ILE A 122 -7.45 1.48 -3.45
N THR A 123 -7.76 0.69 -4.46
CA THR A 123 -6.74 0.11 -5.33
C THR A 123 -7.22 -0.08 -6.77
N LYS A 124 -6.30 0.05 -7.70
CA LYS A 124 -6.52 -0.25 -9.11
C LYS A 124 -6.59 -1.76 -9.37
N ASP A 125 -5.71 -2.51 -8.73
CA ASP A 125 -5.62 -3.97 -8.81
C ASP A 125 -5.22 -4.54 -7.45
N VAL A 126 -5.35 -5.86 -7.29
CA VAL A 126 -4.95 -6.59 -6.10
C VAL A 126 -3.72 -7.43 -6.42
N GLY A 127 -2.78 -7.48 -5.48
CA GLY A 127 -1.50 -8.18 -5.61
C GLY A 127 -0.35 -7.29 -6.09
N GLY A 128 -0.62 -6.24 -6.90
CA GLY A 128 0.40 -5.34 -7.42
C GLY A 128 1.47 -6.09 -8.23
N GLN A 129 2.75 -5.74 -8.09
CA GLN A 129 3.84 -6.34 -8.87
C GLN A 129 4.03 -7.85 -8.64
N VAL A 130 3.51 -8.42 -7.54
CA VAL A 130 3.60 -9.87 -7.30
C VAL A 130 2.92 -10.66 -8.41
N THR A 131 1.88 -10.09 -9.04
CA THR A 131 1.16 -10.71 -10.18
C THR A 131 2.02 -10.91 -11.44
N TRP A 132 3.24 -10.37 -11.50
CA TRP A 132 4.10 -10.44 -12.67
C TRP A 132 5.08 -11.61 -12.63
N THR A 133 5.15 -12.34 -11.53
CA THR A 133 5.87 -13.61 -11.43
C THR A 133 4.89 -14.77 -11.35
N TYR A 134 5.31 -15.97 -11.78
CA TYR A 134 4.44 -17.14 -11.77
C TYR A 134 4.31 -17.74 -10.38
N ASP A 135 5.40 -17.88 -9.65
CA ASP A 135 5.45 -18.43 -8.30
C ASP A 135 6.39 -17.65 -7.37
N VAL A 136 6.27 -17.91 -6.08
CA VAL A 136 7.05 -17.28 -5.02
C VAL A 136 7.59 -18.37 -4.10
N ASP A 137 8.92 -18.43 -3.94
CA ASP A 137 9.62 -19.39 -3.07
C ASP A 137 10.37 -18.74 -1.89
N ASN A 138 10.33 -17.40 -1.83
CA ASN A 138 11.04 -16.59 -0.82
C ASN A 138 10.10 -15.87 0.17
N TYR A 139 8.83 -16.29 0.24
CA TYR A 139 7.91 -15.81 1.26
C TYR A 139 7.83 -16.79 2.43
N LEU A 140 8.37 -16.41 3.59
CA LEU A 140 8.42 -17.27 4.77
C LEU A 140 7.03 -17.85 5.12
N GLY A 141 6.94 -19.17 5.19
CA GLY A 141 5.70 -19.92 5.42
C GLY A 141 5.31 -20.80 4.23
N PHE A 142 5.91 -20.55 3.06
CA PHE A 142 5.73 -21.36 1.86
C PHE A 142 7.10 -21.70 1.26
N SER A 143 7.35 -22.99 1.02
CA SER A 143 8.56 -23.42 0.30
C SER A 143 8.50 -23.05 -1.19
N GLN A 144 7.30 -23.02 -1.74
CA GLN A 144 6.91 -22.55 -3.06
C GLN A 144 5.40 -22.39 -3.07
N ILE A 145 4.89 -21.35 -3.70
CA ILE A 145 3.44 -21.09 -3.86
C ILE A 145 3.19 -20.34 -5.16
N GLU A 146 2.17 -20.75 -5.92
CA GLU A 146 1.75 -19.97 -7.09
C GLU A 146 1.29 -18.57 -6.64
N THR A 147 1.66 -17.57 -7.42
CA THR A 147 1.37 -16.17 -7.11
C THR A 147 -0.13 -15.90 -6.92
N ALA A 148 -0.97 -16.51 -7.77
CA ALA A 148 -2.42 -16.37 -7.65
C ALA A 148 -2.96 -16.89 -6.31
N ASP A 149 -2.43 -18.05 -5.84
CA ASP A 149 -2.80 -18.62 -4.54
C ASP A 149 -2.31 -17.76 -3.37
N LEU A 150 -1.10 -17.21 -3.46
CA LEU A 150 -0.58 -16.32 -2.43
C LEU A 150 -1.43 -15.05 -2.29
N ILE A 151 -1.79 -14.44 -3.42
CA ILE A 151 -2.64 -13.25 -3.44
C ILE A 151 -4.05 -13.58 -2.91
N SER A 152 -4.63 -14.70 -3.35
CA SER A 152 -5.92 -15.17 -2.82
C SER A 152 -5.91 -15.30 -1.29
N LYS A 153 -4.84 -15.86 -0.71
CA LYS A 153 -4.68 -15.97 0.74
C LYS A 153 -4.56 -14.61 1.44
N PHE A 154 -3.93 -13.62 0.80
CA PHE A 154 -3.88 -12.26 1.34
C PHE A 154 -5.27 -11.62 1.32
N GLU A 155 -6.04 -11.80 0.24
CA GLU A 155 -7.41 -11.28 0.13
C GLU A 155 -8.35 -11.93 1.14
N GLU A 156 -8.36 -13.27 1.23
CA GLU A 156 -9.13 -14.02 2.23
C GLU A 156 -8.84 -13.51 3.66
N HIS A 157 -7.58 -13.20 3.94
CA HIS A 157 -7.20 -12.68 5.25
C HIS A 157 -7.75 -11.27 5.52
N VAL A 158 -7.79 -10.40 4.52
CA VAL A 158 -8.41 -9.06 4.63
C VAL A 158 -9.94 -9.19 4.77
N GLU A 159 -10.57 -10.04 3.97
CA GLU A 159 -12.02 -10.29 3.97
C GLU A 159 -12.53 -10.84 5.30
N LYS A 160 -11.74 -11.69 5.96
CA LYS A 160 -12.04 -12.20 7.32
C LYS A 160 -12.37 -11.09 8.32
N TYR A 161 -11.80 -9.89 8.14
CA TYR A 161 -12.03 -8.74 9.02
C TYR A 161 -13.07 -7.76 8.48
N GLY A 162 -13.73 -8.06 7.34
CA GLY A 162 -14.76 -7.21 6.77
C GLY A 162 -14.26 -5.83 6.33
N VAL A 163 -13.00 -5.72 5.90
CA VAL A 163 -12.42 -4.45 5.42
C VAL A 163 -13.09 -4.05 4.11
N GLU A 164 -13.54 -2.81 4.04
CA GLU A 164 -14.10 -2.25 2.82
C GLU A 164 -13.00 -2.05 1.77
N LYS A 165 -13.23 -2.55 0.54
CA LYS A 165 -12.29 -2.44 -0.59
C LYS A 165 -12.99 -1.80 -1.80
N LEU A 166 -12.35 -0.83 -2.43
CA LEU A 166 -12.69 -0.30 -3.75
C LEU A 166 -11.63 -0.77 -4.74
N VAL A 167 -11.92 -1.87 -5.42
CA VAL A 167 -11.04 -2.47 -6.44
C VAL A 167 -11.43 -1.95 -7.82
N GLY A 168 -10.45 -1.72 -8.69
CA GLY A 168 -10.65 -1.12 -10.02
C GLY A 168 -10.76 0.40 -9.99
N VAL A 169 -10.53 1.03 -8.83
CA VAL A 169 -10.64 2.47 -8.64
C VAL A 169 -9.26 3.08 -8.43
N GLU A 170 -8.90 4.02 -9.29
CA GLU A 170 -7.66 4.77 -9.20
C GLU A 170 -7.88 6.04 -8.37
N VAL A 171 -6.96 6.35 -7.47
CA VAL A 171 -6.94 7.66 -6.78
C VAL A 171 -6.42 8.71 -7.74
N LYS A 172 -7.11 9.84 -7.84
CA LYS A 172 -6.78 10.93 -8.78
C LYS A 172 -6.06 12.10 -8.13
N ALA A 173 -6.39 12.40 -6.87
CA ALA A 173 -5.75 13.48 -6.13
C ALA A 173 -5.86 13.26 -4.61
N LEU A 174 -4.99 13.93 -3.87
CA LEU A 174 -4.91 13.88 -2.42
C LEU A 174 -4.86 15.31 -1.84
N GLU A 175 -5.66 15.56 -0.81
CA GLU A 175 -5.53 16.72 0.05
C GLU A 175 -5.14 16.22 1.45
N LEU A 176 -3.85 16.33 1.80
CA LEU A 176 -3.30 15.72 3.01
C LEU A 176 -3.05 16.73 4.15
N ALA A 177 -3.31 18.00 3.92
CA ALA A 177 -3.22 19.03 4.96
C ALA A 177 -4.41 18.96 5.94
N GLY A 178 -4.18 19.39 7.19
CA GLY A 178 -5.24 19.43 8.23
C GLY A 178 -5.51 18.09 8.91
N ARG A 179 -6.52 18.09 9.80
CA ARG A 179 -6.88 16.90 10.60
C ARG A 179 -7.61 15.82 9.78
N VAL A 180 -8.47 16.23 8.85
CA VAL A 180 -9.19 15.33 7.94
C VAL A 180 -8.49 15.36 6.60
N LYS A 181 -8.11 14.19 6.12
CA LYS A 181 -7.48 13.97 4.82
C LYS A 181 -8.57 13.66 3.80
N LYS A 182 -8.37 14.10 2.55
CA LYS A 182 -9.31 13.82 1.45
C LYS A 182 -8.63 13.03 0.37
N VAL A 183 -9.32 12.00 -0.12
CA VAL A 183 -8.90 11.15 -1.23
C VAL A 183 -9.94 11.26 -2.33
N MET A 184 -9.56 11.86 -3.44
CA MET A 184 -10.41 11.99 -4.63
C MET A 184 -10.17 10.80 -5.53
N ALA A 185 -11.19 9.95 -5.66
CA ALA A 185 -11.11 8.70 -6.42
C ALA A 185 -11.68 8.84 -7.83
N GLY A 186 -11.27 7.93 -8.71
CA GLY A 186 -11.68 7.90 -10.12
C GLY A 186 -13.16 7.56 -10.34
N ASP A 187 -13.88 7.11 -9.30
CA ASP A 187 -15.33 6.95 -9.29
C ASP A 187 -16.11 8.27 -9.12
N GLY A 188 -15.39 9.40 -9.05
CA GLY A 188 -15.93 10.75 -8.89
C GLY A 188 -16.27 11.12 -7.45
N LYS A 189 -16.00 10.25 -6.47
CA LYS A 189 -16.27 10.52 -5.05
C LYS A 189 -15.02 11.00 -4.32
N THR A 190 -15.26 11.73 -3.22
CA THR A 190 -14.23 12.12 -2.26
C THR A 190 -14.44 11.33 -0.96
N TYR A 191 -13.40 10.65 -0.52
CA TYR A 191 -13.37 9.89 0.71
C TYR A 191 -12.57 10.61 1.77
N LEU A 192 -13.06 10.58 3.01
CA LEU A 192 -12.49 11.31 4.14
C LEU A 192 -11.84 10.37 5.13
N ALA A 193 -10.65 10.70 5.64
CA ALA A 193 -9.96 9.90 6.62
C ALA A 193 -9.19 10.75 7.66
N LYS A 194 -8.99 10.19 8.85
CA LYS A 194 -8.08 10.74 9.86
C LYS A 194 -6.62 10.52 9.49
N THR A 195 -6.31 9.36 8.88
CA THR A 195 -4.96 8.97 8.45
C THR A 195 -4.97 8.33 7.08
N ILE A 196 -3.84 8.45 6.37
CA ILE A 196 -3.61 7.83 5.06
C ILE A 196 -2.38 6.93 5.14
N VAL A 197 -2.46 5.76 4.50
CA VAL A 197 -1.31 4.88 4.24
C VAL A 197 -1.09 4.80 2.74
N LEU A 198 0.04 5.32 2.27
CA LEU A 198 0.47 5.28 0.87
C LEU A 198 1.22 3.97 0.62
N ALA A 199 0.63 3.04 -0.13
CA ALA A 199 1.16 1.70 -0.41
C ALA A 199 1.15 1.37 -1.91
N MET A 200 1.39 2.38 -2.76
CA MET A 200 1.21 2.32 -4.21
C MET A 200 2.32 1.57 -4.96
N GLY A 201 3.36 1.11 -4.25
CA GLY A 201 4.46 0.32 -4.80
C GLY A 201 5.32 1.06 -5.82
N LYS A 202 6.01 0.28 -6.64
CA LYS A 202 6.81 0.73 -7.78
C LYS A 202 6.33 0.06 -9.05
N ARG A 203 6.82 0.50 -10.19
CA ARG A 203 6.74 -0.22 -11.46
C ARG A 203 8.12 -0.28 -12.10
N PRO A 204 8.47 -1.36 -12.79
CA PRO A 204 9.70 -1.38 -13.57
C PRO A 204 9.63 -0.36 -14.69
N ARG A 205 10.77 0.16 -15.05
CA ARG A 205 10.92 0.91 -16.29
C ARG A 205 10.90 -0.09 -17.44
N PRO A 206 9.94 -0.02 -18.36
CA PRO A 206 9.90 -0.94 -19.49
C PRO A 206 10.98 -0.58 -20.51
N LEU A 207 11.40 -1.58 -21.29
CA LEU A 207 12.23 -1.39 -22.50
C LEU A 207 11.43 -0.68 -23.60
N ASN A 208 10.09 -0.88 -23.62
CA ASN A 208 9.16 -0.42 -24.66
C ASN A 208 9.50 -0.98 -26.06
N VAL A 209 9.86 -2.25 -26.12
CA VAL A 209 10.17 -2.95 -27.37
C VAL A 209 9.09 -4.01 -27.69
N PRO A 210 8.92 -4.38 -28.97
CA PRO A 210 8.02 -5.46 -29.35
C PRO A 210 8.36 -6.77 -28.61
N GLY A 211 7.33 -7.52 -28.19
CA GLY A 211 7.45 -8.78 -27.46
C GLY A 211 7.62 -8.63 -25.95
N GLU A 212 7.96 -7.44 -25.44
CA GLU A 212 8.16 -7.27 -23.99
C GLU A 212 6.88 -7.55 -23.20
N LYS A 213 5.77 -6.89 -23.55
CA LYS A 213 4.52 -6.99 -22.79
C LYS A 213 3.85 -8.35 -22.92
N GLU A 214 3.91 -8.92 -24.11
CA GLU A 214 3.30 -10.18 -24.48
C GLU A 214 3.95 -11.38 -23.77
N LEU A 215 5.24 -11.25 -23.42
CA LEU A 215 6.05 -12.32 -22.85
C LEU A 215 6.39 -12.10 -21.35
N ILE A 216 5.75 -11.13 -20.68
CA ILE A 216 5.89 -10.97 -19.22
C ILE A 216 5.43 -12.26 -18.52
N GLY A 217 6.26 -12.81 -17.62
CA GLY A 217 6.04 -14.10 -16.95
C GLY A 217 6.27 -15.33 -17.84
N MET A 218 6.55 -15.13 -19.14
CA MET A 218 6.88 -16.18 -20.11
C MET A 218 8.35 -16.07 -20.57
N GLY A 219 9.22 -15.66 -19.67
CA GLY A 219 10.65 -15.44 -19.90
C GLY A 219 11.08 -13.98 -19.83
N VAL A 220 10.16 -13.01 -19.89
CA VAL A 220 10.46 -11.62 -19.54
C VAL A 220 10.16 -11.43 -18.06
N THR A 221 11.13 -10.96 -17.29
CA THR A 221 11.00 -10.68 -15.85
C THR A 221 11.73 -9.39 -15.46
N TYR A 222 11.36 -8.86 -14.30
CA TYR A 222 11.91 -7.64 -13.72
C TYR A 222 12.47 -7.86 -12.29
N CYS A 223 12.67 -9.12 -11.89
CA CYS A 223 13.18 -9.47 -10.56
C CYS A 223 14.18 -10.63 -10.66
N SER A 224 15.47 -10.34 -10.60
CA SER A 224 16.50 -11.39 -10.60
C SER A 224 16.43 -12.27 -9.36
N THR A 225 16.24 -11.66 -8.19
CA THR A 225 16.14 -12.37 -6.89
C THR A 225 14.99 -13.37 -6.86
N CYS A 226 13.91 -13.08 -7.60
CA CYS A 226 12.73 -13.94 -7.66
C CYS A 226 12.92 -15.09 -8.67
N ASP A 227 13.39 -14.75 -9.87
CA ASP A 227 13.25 -15.60 -11.05
C ASP A 227 14.57 -16.21 -11.57
N ALA A 228 15.74 -15.82 -11.03
CA ALA A 228 17.02 -16.40 -11.44
C ALA A 228 17.05 -17.94 -11.35
N PRO A 229 16.48 -18.61 -10.34
CA PRO A 229 16.44 -20.06 -10.28
C PRO A 229 15.72 -20.73 -11.46
N LEU A 230 14.73 -20.08 -12.07
CA LEU A 230 13.98 -20.59 -13.23
C LEU A 230 14.85 -20.73 -14.50
N PHE A 231 16.00 -20.08 -14.53
CA PHE A 231 16.93 -20.07 -15.66
C PHE A 231 18.12 -21.01 -15.48
N ALA A 232 18.00 -22.02 -14.61
CA ALA A 232 19.04 -23.01 -14.41
C ALA A 232 19.40 -23.72 -15.72
N ASP A 233 20.71 -23.78 -16.05
CA ASP A 233 21.28 -24.37 -17.26
C ASP A 233 20.78 -23.79 -18.61
N LEU A 234 20.16 -22.58 -18.56
CA LEU A 234 19.67 -21.86 -19.74
C LEU A 234 20.56 -20.67 -20.09
N ASP A 235 20.46 -20.21 -21.34
CA ASP A 235 21.02 -18.94 -21.78
C ASP A 235 20.02 -17.82 -21.51
N VAL A 236 20.46 -16.73 -20.88
CA VAL A 236 19.60 -15.65 -20.41
C VAL A 236 20.22 -14.30 -20.74
N ALA A 237 19.39 -13.32 -21.05
CA ALA A 237 19.81 -11.93 -21.19
C ALA A 237 19.52 -11.13 -19.92
N VAL A 238 20.32 -10.08 -19.68
CA VAL A 238 20.07 -9.04 -18.69
C VAL A 238 20.13 -7.68 -19.39
N ALA A 239 19.07 -6.92 -19.34
CA ALA A 239 19.04 -5.55 -19.85
C ALA A 239 19.35 -4.56 -18.73
N GLY A 240 20.42 -3.78 -18.89
CA GLY A 240 20.86 -2.75 -17.94
C GLY A 240 22.37 -2.71 -17.76
N GLY A 241 22.87 -1.64 -17.12
CA GLY A 241 24.32 -1.43 -16.91
C GLY A 241 24.68 -0.89 -15.52
N GLY A 242 23.67 -0.72 -14.64
CA GLY A 242 23.85 -0.27 -13.24
C GLY A 242 24.03 -1.42 -12.25
N ASN A 243 24.08 -1.10 -10.95
CA ASN A 243 24.29 -2.09 -9.88
C ASN A 243 23.26 -3.21 -9.92
N SER A 244 21.95 -2.90 -10.05
CA SER A 244 20.89 -3.93 -10.10
C SER A 244 21.12 -4.94 -11.23
N ALA A 245 21.51 -4.46 -12.43
CA ALA A 245 21.81 -5.34 -13.55
C ALA A 245 23.04 -6.20 -13.31
N LEU A 246 24.11 -5.65 -12.71
CA LEU A 246 25.30 -6.39 -12.34
C LEU A 246 25.00 -7.47 -11.27
N GLU A 247 24.19 -7.13 -10.27
CA GLU A 247 23.73 -8.07 -9.25
C GLU A 247 22.87 -9.19 -9.86
N ALA A 248 21.97 -8.86 -10.78
CA ALA A 248 21.19 -9.84 -11.54
C ALA A 248 22.08 -10.80 -12.32
N VAL A 249 23.09 -10.28 -13.01
CA VAL A 249 24.09 -11.12 -13.69
C VAL A 249 24.82 -12.03 -12.71
N MET A 250 25.22 -11.52 -11.54
CA MET A 250 25.91 -12.32 -10.51
C MET A 250 25.01 -13.44 -9.96
N ASP A 251 23.72 -13.22 -9.82
CA ASP A 251 22.78 -14.28 -9.42
C ASP A 251 22.64 -15.34 -10.52
N LEU A 252 22.48 -14.92 -11.77
CA LEU A 252 22.39 -15.81 -12.92
C LEU A 252 23.69 -16.61 -13.17
N MET A 253 24.87 -16.03 -12.92
CA MET A 253 26.16 -16.75 -13.06
C MET A 253 26.22 -18.02 -12.21
N LYS A 254 25.47 -18.11 -11.12
CA LYS A 254 25.43 -19.29 -10.24
C LYS A 254 24.65 -20.44 -10.84
N VAL A 255 23.62 -20.14 -11.65
CA VAL A 255 22.63 -21.11 -12.11
C VAL A 255 22.58 -21.23 -13.65
N ALA A 256 22.69 -20.14 -14.39
CA ALA A 256 22.57 -20.13 -15.83
C ALA A 256 23.78 -20.75 -16.55
N ARG A 257 23.54 -21.24 -17.76
CA ARG A 257 24.59 -21.73 -18.65
C ARG A 257 25.42 -20.58 -19.21
N LYS A 258 24.77 -19.55 -19.73
CA LYS A 258 25.38 -18.32 -20.25
C LYS A 258 24.51 -17.11 -19.98
N VAL A 259 25.12 -15.96 -19.72
CA VAL A 259 24.46 -14.69 -19.50
C VAL A 259 24.95 -13.67 -20.52
N TYR A 260 23.99 -13.02 -21.19
CA TYR A 260 24.23 -11.90 -22.10
C TYR A 260 23.79 -10.62 -21.44
N MET A 261 24.74 -9.76 -21.05
CA MET A 261 24.43 -8.47 -20.46
C MET A 261 24.39 -7.40 -21.56
N VAL A 262 23.26 -6.71 -21.72
CA VAL A 262 23.06 -5.69 -22.75
C VAL A 262 22.78 -4.34 -22.08
N SER A 263 23.64 -3.37 -22.33
CA SER A 263 23.53 -2.01 -21.78
C SER A 263 23.54 -0.96 -22.90
N LEU A 264 22.62 -0.01 -22.81
CA LEU A 264 22.54 1.14 -23.72
C LEU A 264 23.73 2.08 -23.56
N THR A 265 24.39 2.08 -22.41
CA THR A 265 25.53 2.92 -22.06
C THR A 265 26.71 2.05 -21.64
N PRO A 266 27.92 2.60 -21.45
CA PRO A 266 28.94 1.94 -20.66
C PRO A 266 28.40 1.51 -19.29
N LEU A 267 28.98 0.50 -18.67
CA LEU A 267 28.55 0.05 -17.33
C LEU A 267 28.75 1.19 -16.32
N THR A 268 27.72 1.43 -15.49
CA THR A 268 27.69 2.53 -14.52
C THR A 268 27.65 2.06 -13.07
N GLY A 269 27.60 0.75 -12.82
CA GLY A 269 27.64 0.18 -11.47
C GLY A 269 29.04 0.20 -10.86
N ASP A 270 29.14 -0.32 -9.64
CA ASP A 270 30.39 -0.35 -8.87
C ASP A 270 31.47 -1.19 -9.58
N GLN A 271 32.71 -0.68 -9.61
CA GLN A 271 33.81 -1.32 -10.34
C GLN A 271 34.06 -2.75 -9.88
N ILE A 272 33.93 -3.05 -8.59
CA ILE A 272 34.09 -4.40 -8.05
C ILE A 272 33.08 -5.39 -8.67
N LEU A 273 31.83 -4.94 -8.90
CA LEU A 273 30.81 -5.75 -9.55
C LEU A 273 31.10 -5.91 -11.04
N GLN A 274 31.51 -4.82 -11.70
CA GLN A 274 31.91 -4.85 -13.11
C GLN A 274 33.05 -5.85 -13.35
N ASP A 275 34.10 -5.83 -12.53
CA ASP A 275 35.26 -6.72 -12.63
C ASP A 275 34.86 -8.20 -12.48
N LYS A 276 33.93 -8.51 -11.55
CA LYS A 276 33.42 -9.87 -11.37
C LYS A 276 32.61 -10.35 -12.55
N VAL A 277 31.75 -9.50 -13.09
CA VAL A 277 30.87 -9.81 -14.21
C VAL A 277 31.69 -9.99 -15.49
N THR A 278 32.54 -9.03 -15.83
CA THR A 278 33.35 -9.07 -17.05
C THR A 278 34.46 -10.13 -17.02
N GLY A 279 34.93 -10.51 -15.84
CA GLY A 279 35.90 -11.58 -15.65
C GLY A 279 35.34 -12.99 -15.74
N SER A 280 34.04 -13.17 -15.81
CA SER A 280 33.38 -14.48 -15.85
C SER A 280 33.32 -15.06 -17.29
N PRO A 281 33.76 -16.32 -17.52
CA PRO A 281 33.64 -16.96 -18.82
C PRO A 281 32.16 -17.24 -19.21
N LYS A 282 31.24 -17.20 -18.27
CA LYS A 282 29.80 -17.38 -18.54
C LYS A 282 29.13 -16.11 -19.05
N VAL A 283 29.77 -14.95 -18.98
CA VAL A 283 29.14 -13.66 -19.28
C VAL A 283 29.71 -13.06 -20.55
N GLU A 284 28.84 -12.61 -21.44
CA GLU A 284 29.17 -11.78 -22.59
C GLU A 284 28.49 -10.41 -22.45
N VAL A 285 29.28 -9.35 -22.47
CA VAL A 285 28.79 -7.98 -22.20
C VAL A 285 28.74 -7.18 -23.50
N PHE A 286 27.60 -6.59 -23.77
CA PHE A 286 27.32 -5.69 -24.88
C PHE A 286 27.00 -4.31 -24.34
N THR A 287 27.99 -3.43 -24.22
CA THR A 287 27.76 -2.01 -23.92
C THR A 287 27.45 -1.23 -25.19
N GLU A 288 26.74 -0.11 -25.06
CA GLU A 288 26.35 0.75 -26.19
C GLU A 288 25.54 -0.02 -27.26
N HIS A 289 24.69 -0.94 -26.78
CA HIS A 289 23.74 -1.69 -27.58
C HIS A 289 22.31 -1.43 -27.11
N GLU A 290 21.41 -1.25 -28.08
CA GLU A 290 19.96 -1.24 -27.85
C GLU A 290 19.36 -2.63 -28.08
N ILE A 291 18.32 -2.98 -27.31
CA ILE A 291 17.48 -4.13 -27.59
C ILE A 291 16.35 -3.64 -28.49
N LEU A 292 16.21 -4.27 -29.67
CA LEU A 292 15.21 -3.87 -30.66
C LEU A 292 13.88 -4.57 -30.44
N GLN A 293 13.91 -5.85 -30.08
CA GLN A 293 12.73 -6.66 -29.79
C GLN A 293 13.07 -7.91 -28.98
N ILE A 294 12.06 -8.46 -28.35
CA ILE A 294 12.08 -9.78 -27.69
C ILE A 294 11.25 -10.71 -28.57
N VAL A 295 11.83 -11.84 -28.96
CA VAL A 295 11.25 -12.77 -29.92
C VAL A 295 10.77 -14.03 -29.22
N GLY A 296 9.55 -14.45 -29.54
CA GLY A 296 8.93 -15.68 -29.06
C GLY A 296 7.42 -15.67 -29.30
N GLU A 297 6.79 -16.83 -29.35
CA GLU A 297 5.33 -16.95 -29.48
C GLU A 297 4.67 -17.20 -28.11
N SER A 298 5.08 -18.24 -27.39
CA SER A 298 4.54 -18.61 -26.08
C SER A 298 5.52 -18.37 -24.92
N ARG A 299 6.78 -18.14 -25.24
CA ARG A 299 7.86 -17.83 -24.31
C ARG A 299 8.99 -17.14 -25.06
N VAL A 300 9.91 -16.54 -24.31
CA VAL A 300 11.12 -15.94 -24.90
C VAL A 300 11.97 -17.02 -25.57
N GLU A 301 12.38 -16.76 -26.82
CA GLU A 301 13.24 -17.62 -27.62
C GLU A 301 14.53 -16.90 -28.03
N ALA A 302 14.48 -15.58 -28.18
CA ALA A 302 15.62 -14.75 -28.50
C ALA A 302 15.38 -13.28 -28.14
N ILE A 303 16.46 -12.49 -28.17
CA ILE A 303 16.43 -11.04 -28.29
C ILE A 303 17.19 -10.59 -29.52
N GLU A 304 16.78 -9.47 -30.09
CA GLU A 304 17.55 -8.80 -31.14
C GLU A 304 18.19 -7.54 -30.57
N ILE A 305 19.49 -7.42 -30.70
CA ILE A 305 20.29 -6.29 -30.24
C ILE A 305 20.97 -5.59 -31.39
N LYS A 306 21.32 -4.31 -31.22
CA LYS A 306 21.98 -3.52 -32.24
C LYS A 306 22.99 -2.55 -31.59
N PRO A 307 24.24 -2.51 -32.07
CA PRO A 307 25.19 -1.49 -31.66
C PRO A 307 24.72 -0.10 -32.05
N LEU A 308 24.84 0.87 -31.17
CA LEU A 308 24.45 2.25 -31.45
C LEU A 308 25.28 2.88 -32.57
N ALA A 309 26.55 2.46 -32.72
CA ALA A 309 27.48 3.03 -33.68
C ALA A 309 27.36 2.46 -35.11
N THR A 310 27.15 1.13 -35.27
CA THR A 310 27.29 0.45 -36.56
C THR A 310 26.01 0.10 -37.27
N GLY A 311 24.96 -0.11 -36.54
CA GLY A 311 23.63 -0.35 -37.10
C GLY A 311 23.29 -1.81 -37.49
N ASP A 312 24.22 -2.75 -37.43
CA ASP A 312 23.95 -4.16 -37.74
C ASP A 312 23.27 -4.86 -36.53
N ALA A 313 22.08 -5.42 -36.78
CA ALA A 313 21.37 -6.17 -35.77
C ALA A 313 21.96 -7.59 -35.59
N ARG A 314 21.97 -8.06 -34.34
CA ARG A 314 22.38 -9.41 -33.96
C ARG A 314 21.30 -10.10 -33.17
N ARG A 315 20.95 -11.30 -33.49
CA ARG A 315 20.08 -12.17 -32.74
C ARG A 315 20.89 -12.94 -31.68
N LEU A 316 20.40 -12.96 -30.45
CA LEU A 316 20.90 -13.78 -29.36
C LEU A 316 19.79 -14.76 -28.95
N ASP A 317 20.03 -16.05 -29.10
CA ASP A 317 19.07 -17.07 -28.67
C ASP A 317 19.17 -17.21 -27.15
N VAL A 318 18.06 -16.90 -26.46
CA VAL A 318 17.94 -16.90 -25.00
C VAL A 318 16.58 -17.42 -24.60
N SER A 319 16.52 -18.06 -23.44
CA SER A 319 15.25 -18.56 -22.88
C SER A 319 14.54 -17.55 -21.98
N GLY A 320 15.18 -16.40 -21.71
CA GLY A 320 14.58 -15.31 -20.97
C GLY A 320 15.42 -14.06 -20.94
N ILE A 321 14.82 -12.99 -20.45
CA ILE A 321 15.46 -11.69 -20.24
C ILE A 321 15.01 -11.09 -18.92
N ILE A 322 15.97 -10.66 -18.11
CA ILE A 322 15.75 -9.88 -16.89
C ILE A 322 15.98 -8.42 -17.21
N VAL A 323 14.94 -7.59 -17.01
CA VAL A 323 14.98 -6.15 -17.32
C VAL A 323 15.30 -5.36 -16.07
N GLU A 324 16.53 -4.88 -15.96
CA GLU A 324 17.08 -4.14 -14.81
C GLU A 324 17.57 -2.74 -15.22
N ILE A 325 16.67 -1.96 -15.84
CA ILE A 325 16.92 -0.57 -16.26
C ILE A 325 16.31 0.48 -15.32
N GLY A 326 15.97 0.04 -14.12
CA GLY A 326 15.48 0.85 -13.02
C GLY A 326 14.00 0.65 -12.70
N LEU A 327 13.63 1.06 -11.50
CA LEU A 327 12.27 1.03 -10.98
C LEU A 327 11.76 2.46 -10.81
N LEU A 328 10.49 2.69 -11.12
CA LEU A 328 9.80 3.98 -10.97
C LEU A 328 8.82 3.88 -9.80
N PRO A 329 9.03 4.63 -8.71
CA PRO A 329 8.04 4.70 -7.64
C PRO A 329 6.70 5.23 -8.17
N ASN A 330 5.59 4.66 -7.74
CA ASN A 330 4.25 5.17 -8.07
C ASN A 330 3.87 6.31 -7.09
N SER A 331 4.74 7.30 -6.98
CA SER A 331 4.64 8.40 -6.02
C SER A 331 4.03 9.67 -6.61
N GLU A 332 3.59 9.65 -7.87
CA GLU A 332 3.10 10.84 -8.59
C GLU A 332 1.98 11.57 -7.84
N LEU A 333 1.10 10.83 -7.18
CA LEU A 333 0.01 11.40 -6.37
C LEU A 333 0.48 12.13 -5.11
N ALA A 334 1.68 11.83 -4.65
CA ALA A 334 2.24 12.32 -3.40
C ALA A 334 3.40 13.32 -3.61
N LEU A 335 3.85 13.51 -4.87
CA LEU A 335 4.84 14.53 -5.21
C LEU A 335 4.33 15.90 -4.75
N ASP A 336 5.23 16.74 -4.27
CA ASP A 336 4.94 18.07 -3.71
C ASP A 336 4.10 18.07 -2.42
N ILE A 337 3.66 16.91 -1.92
CA ILE A 337 2.88 16.78 -0.68
C ILE A 337 3.71 16.14 0.44
N VAL A 338 4.53 15.13 0.11
CA VAL A 338 5.43 14.45 1.06
C VAL A 338 6.86 14.51 0.53
N ASP A 339 7.83 14.39 1.44
CA ASP A 339 9.24 14.39 1.05
C ASP A 339 9.56 13.15 0.22
N THR A 340 10.28 13.35 -0.90
CA THR A 340 10.79 12.29 -1.76
C THR A 340 12.31 12.42 -1.94
N ASN A 341 12.98 11.29 -2.18
CA ASN A 341 14.40 11.30 -2.53
C ASN A 341 14.62 11.59 -4.04
N ALA A 342 15.88 11.64 -4.47
CA ALA A 342 16.26 11.99 -5.84
C ALA A 342 15.72 11.02 -6.91
N VAL A 343 15.30 9.80 -6.53
CA VAL A 343 14.70 8.81 -7.44
C VAL A 343 13.17 8.76 -7.34
N GLY A 344 12.57 9.67 -6.56
CA GLY A 344 11.12 9.80 -6.40
C GLY A 344 10.50 8.88 -5.34
N GLU A 345 11.29 8.17 -4.53
CA GLU A 345 10.77 7.35 -3.43
C GLU A 345 10.34 8.23 -2.25
N ILE A 346 9.20 7.91 -1.65
CA ILE A 346 8.71 8.60 -0.44
C ILE A 346 9.67 8.33 0.72
N VAL A 347 10.16 9.41 1.34
CA VAL A 347 11.05 9.33 2.51
C VAL A 347 10.23 9.02 3.75
N ILE A 348 10.57 7.93 4.44
CA ILE A 348 9.94 7.51 5.69
C ILE A 348 10.96 7.28 6.80
N ASP A 349 10.51 7.40 8.03
CA ASP A 349 11.27 6.97 9.21
C ASP A 349 11.05 5.48 9.53
N ALA A 350 11.71 4.99 10.60
CA ALA A 350 11.58 3.60 11.06
C ALA A 350 10.15 3.18 11.46
N ARG A 351 9.24 4.14 11.65
CA ARG A 351 7.82 3.94 11.94
C ARG A 351 6.92 4.13 10.71
N CYS A 352 7.49 4.18 9.51
CA CYS A 352 6.76 4.43 8.27
C CYS A 352 6.05 5.81 8.23
N ARG A 353 6.48 6.79 9.03
CA ARG A 353 5.92 8.15 9.01
C ARG A 353 6.59 8.94 7.89
N THR A 354 5.77 9.69 7.16
CA THR A 354 6.24 10.76 6.26
C THR A 354 6.45 12.06 7.03
N GLY A 355 6.91 13.12 6.36
CA GLY A 355 6.97 14.47 6.93
C GLY A 355 5.60 15.09 7.24
N VAL A 356 4.50 14.51 6.75
CA VAL A 356 3.14 15.02 6.92
C VAL A 356 2.41 14.27 8.03
N ALA A 357 1.89 15.02 9.00
CA ALA A 357 1.19 14.47 10.15
C ALA A 357 -0.05 13.65 9.73
N GLY A 358 -0.18 12.41 10.21
CA GLY A 358 -1.28 11.49 9.88
C GLY A 358 -1.14 10.83 8.51
N VAL A 359 0.00 11.01 7.82
CA VAL A 359 0.31 10.34 6.54
C VAL A 359 1.50 9.41 6.73
N PHE A 360 1.28 8.17 6.33
CA PHE A 360 2.25 7.07 6.41
C PHE A 360 2.49 6.52 5.01
N ALA A 361 3.65 5.92 4.78
CA ALA A 361 3.93 5.21 3.54
C ALA A 361 4.65 3.90 3.83
N CYS A 362 4.47 2.89 2.97
CA CYS A 362 5.06 1.58 3.16
C CYS A 362 5.24 0.82 1.84
N GLY A 363 6.12 -0.16 1.88
CA GLY A 363 6.48 -0.99 0.72
C GLY A 363 7.32 -0.25 -0.30
N ASP A 364 7.30 -0.73 -1.53
CA ASP A 364 8.28 -0.36 -2.55
C ASP A 364 8.25 1.11 -2.98
N VAL A 365 7.14 1.82 -2.75
CA VAL A 365 7.04 3.27 -3.03
C VAL A 365 7.94 4.12 -2.14
N THR A 366 8.46 3.56 -1.04
CA THR A 366 9.26 4.26 -0.04
C THR A 366 10.77 4.05 -0.24
N ASN A 367 11.59 4.77 0.52
CA ASN A 367 13.05 4.63 0.55
C ASN A 367 13.57 3.37 1.28
N VAL A 368 12.70 2.38 1.55
CA VAL A 368 13.12 1.09 2.11
C VAL A 368 14.08 0.40 1.13
N PRO A 369 15.25 -0.10 1.59
CA PRO A 369 16.31 -0.53 0.66
C PRO A 369 15.97 -1.80 -0.11
N PHE A 370 15.24 -2.75 0.50
CA PHE A 370 14.95 -4.05 -0.12
C PHE A 370 13.49 -4.14 -0.55
N LYS A 371 13.28 -4.38 -1.85
CA LYS A 371 11.95 -4.44 -2.49
C LYS A 371 11.52 -5.90 -2.61
N GLN A 372 10.98 -6.47 -1.54
CA GLN A 372 10.54 -7.86 -1.44
C GLN A 372 9.13 -7.95 -0.86
N VAL A 373 8.37 -8.98 -1.25
CA VAL A 373 6.98 -9.20 -0.80
C VAL A 373 6.88 -9.23 0.72
N ILE A 374 7.79 -9.96 1.38
CA ILE A 374 7.80 -10.08 2.85
C ILE A 374 8.18 -8.76 3.55
N VAL A 375 9.09 -7.99 2.95
CA VAL A 375 9.47 -6.65 3.45
C VAL A 375 8.29 -5.70 3.34
N ALA A 376 7.64 -5.66 2.17
CA ALA A 376 6.46 -4.84 1.93
C ALA A 376 5.32 -5.17 2.90
N ALA A 377 5.05 -6.46 3.15
CA ALA A 377 4.06 -6.90 4.13
C ALA A 377 4.40 -6.43 5.56
N GLY A 378 5.68 -6.56 5.96
CA GLY A 378 6.17 -6.06 7.26
C GLY A 378 6.05 -4.55 7.43
N GLU A 379 6.38 -3.80 6.36
CA GLU A 379 6.23 -2.34 6.32
C GLU A 379 4.75 -1.93 6.43
N GLY A 380 3.84 -2.62 5.76
CA GLY A 380 2.40 -2.38 5.87
C GLY A 380 1.89 -2.53 7.30
N ALA A 381 2.32 -3.60 8.00
CA ALA A 381 2.00 -3.81 9.41
C ALA A 381 2.50 -2.64 10.30
N LYS A 382 3.75 -2.18 10.08
CA LYS A 382 4.32 -1.03 10.82
C LYS A 382 3.54 0.27 10.55
N ALA A 383 3.19 0.53 9.29
CA ALA A 383 2.44 1.72 8.91
C ALA A 383 1.06 1.77 9.59
N ALA A 384 0.33 0.66 9.59
CA ALA A 384 -0.97 0.56 10.26
C ALA A 384 -0.88 0.74 11.78
N LEU A 385 0.13 0.14 12.43
CA LEU A 385 0.36 0.31 13.85
C LEU A 385 0.74 1.76 14.20
N SER A 386 1.53 2.41 13.34
CA SER A 386 1.89 3.82 13.51
C SER A 386 0.71 4.76 13.29
N ALA A 387 -0.19 4.44 12.33
CA ALA A 387 -1.44 5.16 12.14
C ALA A 387 -2.36 5.03 13.37
N TYR A 388 -2.47 3.84 13.94
CA TYR A 388 -3.19 3.62 15.18
C TYR A 388 -2.62 4.45 16.34
N ASP A 389 -1.30 4.40 16.56
CA ASP A 389 -0.62 5.20 17.58
C ASP A 389 -0.87 6.71 17.38
N TYR A 390 -0.86 7.18 16.14
CA TYR A 390 -1.16 8.57 15.82
C TYR A 390 -2.58 8.95 16.21
N ILE A 391 -3.58 8.12 15.86
CA ILE A 391 -5.00 8.38 16.16
C ILE A 391 -5.24 8.45 17.67
N ILE A 392 -4.68 7.52 18.45
CA ILE A 392 -4.89 7.50 19.91
C ILE A 392 -4.13 8.60 20.66
N ASN A 393 -3.02 9.11 20.09
CA ASN A 393 -2.20 10.16 20.72
C ASN A 393 -2.54 11.58 20.24
N GLN A 394 -3.50 11.76 19.35
CA GLN A 394 -4.03 13.07 18.93
C GLN A 394 -5.06 13.65 19.93
N ARG A 395 -5.10 13.12 21.16
CA ARG A 395 -5.98 13.54 22.25
C ARG A 395 -5.51 14.82 22.90
#